data_2e330da74748245b2e3270bacf45779d
#
_entry.id   2e330da74748245b2e3270bacf45779d
#
_cell.length_a   1.000
_cell.length_b   1.000
_cell.length_c   1.000
_cell.angle_alpha   90.00
_cell.angle_beta   90.00
_cell.angle_gamma   90.00
#
_symmetry.space_group_name_H-M   'P 1'
#
loop_
_entity.id
_entity.type
_entity.pdbx_description
1 polymer ?
#
loop_
_entity_poly.entity_id
_entity_poly.type
_entity_poly.pdbx_seq_one_letter_code
_entity_poly.pdbx_strand_id
1 'polypeptide(L)'
;NALEDNAQTDTVEVQGYAVNVAKYDVGFGNQEFYLADDATSTSKDLMAFRAKPTKNDQPYPVLAGDKVILRSVIKKYVKNEETPAQLELMYPTVNFVEEVPGDRSIGEVTTITVTEALTIGSALASGATTDDTYDIVGYISQIDDDSYETSYKNMTFWITDVAGSSAATNADGAFEVYRGKPDQHLELGDKIQITTKIQKYSKGDVIESVS
;
A
#
# COMPACT_ATOMS: atom_id res chain seq x y z
N ASN A 1 24.26 -20.08 7.22
CA ASN A 1 24.04 -20.31 5.79
C ASN A 1 23.29 -19.12 5.23
N ALA A 2 23.70 -18.63 4.05
CA ALA A 2 22.96 -17.59 3.34
C ALA A 2 21.59 -18.14 2.90
N LEU A 3 20.53 -17.31 2.99
CA LEU A 3 19.22 -17.67 2.46
C LEU A 3 19.28 -17.77 0.92
N GLU A 4 18.63 -18.78 0.38
CA GLU A 4 18.37 -18.86 -1.07
C GLU A 4 17.36 -17.78 -1.48
N ASP A 5 17.31 -17.45 -2.78
CA ASP A 5 16.39 -16.44 -3.33
C ASP A 5 14.95 -16.84 -3.06
N ASN A 6 14.19 -15.88 -2.56
CA ASN A 6 12.79 -16.02 -2.11
C ASN A 6 12.54 -17.04 -0.97
N ALA A 7 13.60 -17.59 -0.35
CA ALA A 7 13.49 -18.40 0.86
C ALA A 7 13.21 -17.53 2.10
N GLN A 8 12.69 -18.18 3.15
CA GLN A 8 12.38 -17.55 4.43
C GLN A 8 13.05 -18.30 5.58
N THR A 9 13.32 -17.58 6.67
CA THR A 9 13.74 -18.18 7.95
C THR A 9 12.53 -18.70 8.75
N ASP A 10 12.80 -19.37 9.86
CA ASP A 10 11.85 -19.42 10.97
C ASP A 10 11.63 -18.02 11.55
N THR A 11 10.60 -17.87 12.42
CA THR A 11 10.35 -16.61 13.11
C THR A 11 11.55 -16.21 13.96
N VAL A 12 12.00 -14.98 13.79
CA VAL A 12 13.11 -14.38 14.53
C VAL A 12 12.67 -13.12 15.25
N GLU A 13 13.42 -12.72 16.26
CA GLU A 13 13.36 -11.38 16.86
C GLU A 13 14.64 -10.63 16.49
N VAL A 14 14.47 -9.41 15.95
CA VAL A 14 15.58 -8.55 15.58
C VAL A 14 15.41 -7.21 16.26
N GLN A 15 16.42 -6.76 17.00
CA GLN A 15 16.45 -5.45 17.64
C GLN A 15 17.35 -4.52 16.84
N GLY A 16 16.93 -3.26 16.69
CA GLY A 16 17.72 -2.22 16.02
C GLY A 16 17.05 -0.87 16.09
N TYR A 17 17.70 0.11 15.48
CA TYR A 17 17.17 1.45 15.29
C TYR A 17 16.45 1.55 13.95
N ALA A 18 15.27 2.17 13.95
CA ALA A 18 14.55 2.47 12.73
C ALA A 18 15.23 3.60 11.96
N VAL A 19 15.57 3.36 10.71
CA VAL A 19 16.21 4.33 9.81
C VAL A 19 15.51 4.32 8.45
N ASN A 20 15.66 5.38 7.66
CA ASN A 20 14.99 5.51 6.36
C ASN A 20 13.49 5.19 6.45
N VAL A 21 12.82 5.79 7.43
CA VAL A 21 11.41 5.53 7.76
C VAL A 21 10.51 6.20 6.73
N ALA A 22 9.67 5.42 6.06
CA ALA A 22 8.65 5.93 5.16
C ALA A 22 7.47 6.55 5.94
N LYS A 23 6.66 7.36 5.27
CA LYS A 23 5.39 7.86 5.82
C LYS A 23 4.49 6.68 6.20
N TYR A 24 3.76 6.79 7.32
CA TYR A 24 2.74 5.81 7.69
C TYR A 24 1.62 5.81 6.65
N ASP A 25 1.31 4.65 6.11
CA ASP A 25 0.22 4.47 5.16
C ASP A 25 -1.09 4.29 5.92
N VAL A 26 -1.91 5.33 5.96
CA VAL A 26 -3.16 5.35 6.73
C VAL A 26 -4.19 4.38 6.15
N GLY A 27 -4.24 4.23 4.82
CA GLY A 27 -5.20 3.36 4.14
C GLY A 27 -4.95 1.88 4.41
N PHE A 28 -3.68 1.47 4.41
CA PHE A 28 -3.31 0.08 4.68
C PHE A 28 -2.92 -0.16 6.14
N GLY A 29 -2.83 0.88 6.96
CA GLY A 29 -2.48 0.78 8.36
C GLY A 29 -1.08 0.22 8.59
N ASN A 30 -0.12 0.56 7.73
CA ASN A 30 1.23 0.00 7.81
C ASN A 30 2.32 1.05 7.52
N GLN A 31 3.56 0.66 7.73
CA GLN A 31 4.73 1.51 7.51
C GLN A 31 5.93 0.66 7.11
N GLU A 32 6.79 1.21 6.26
CA GLU A 32 8.06 0.59 5.88
C GLU A 32 9.23 1.40 6.43
N PHE A 33 10.25 0.71 6.90
CA PHE A 33 11.49 1.29 7.39
C PHE A 33 12.61 0.24 7.37
N TYR A 34 13.83 0.69 7.59
CA TYR A 34 14.97 -0.21 7.70
C TYR A 34 15.46 -0.30 9.15
N LEU A 35 16.05 -1.42 9.51
CA LEU A 35 16.74 -1.61 10.79
C LEU A 35 18.25 -1.48 10.61
N ALA A 36 18.87 -0.81 11.57
CA ALA A 36 20.32 -0.67 11.66
C ALA A 36 20.78 -0.77 13.12
N ASP A 37 22.07 -1.03 13.32
CA ASP A 37 22.69 -1.07 14.65
C ASP A 37 22.90 0.33 15.25
N ASP A 38 22.83 1.37 14.42
CA ASP A 38 23.03 2.77 14.80
C ASP A 38 21.92 3.67 14.25
N ALA A 39 21.38 4.56 15.10
CA ALA A 39 20.28 5.47 14.76
C ALA A 39 20.61 6.48 13.65
N THR A 40 21.89 6.74 13.40
CA THR A 40 22.36 7.66 12.35
C THR A 40 22.72 6.97 11.04
N SER A 41 22.56 5.66 10.99
CA SER A 41 22.85 4.84 9.80
C SER A 41 21.93 5.20 8.64
N THR A 42 22.46 5.13 7.43
CA THR A 42 21.71 5.21 6.17
C THR A 42 21.56 3.83 5.48
N SER A 43 21.93 2.75 6.19
CA SER A 43 21.83 1.38 5.67
C SER A 43 20.39 1.05 5.25
N LYS A 44 20.30 0.22 4.21
CA LYS A 44 19.06 -0.37 3.70
C LYS A 44 19.17 -1.89 3.59
N ASP A 45 19.90 -2.51 4.52
CA ASP A 45 20.21 -3.94 4.45
C ASP A 45 19.04 -4.82 4.90
N LEU A 46 18.28 -4.39 5.91
CA LEU A 46 17.14 -5.14 6.45
C LEU A 46 15.89 -4.27 6.53
N MET A 47 14.92 -4.53 5.65
CA MET A 47 13.65 -3.82 5.59
C MET A 47 12.61 -4.43 6.52
N ALA A 48 11.88 -3.61 7.26
CA ALA A 48 10.61 -3.95 7.88
C ALA A 48 9.50 -3.71 6.85
N PHE A 49 9.09 -4.76 6.14
CA PHE A 49 8.12 -4.68 5.06
C PHE A 49 6.69 -4.69 5.60
N ARG A 50 5.94 -3.61 5.32
CA ARG A 50 4.53 -3.42 5.72
C ARG A 50 4.30 -3.71 7.21
N ALA A 51 5.18 -3.21 8.07
CA ALA A 51 5.01 -3.29 9.52
C ALA A 51 3.72 -2.60 9.94
N LYS A 52 3.03 -3.14 10.94
CA LYS A 52 1.83 -2.54 11.54
C LYS A 52 2.13 -2.06 12.96
N PRO A 53 2.84 -0.93 13.13
CA PRO A 53 3.20 -0.45 14.45
C PRO A 53 1.95 0.04 15.19
N THR A 54 1.77 -0.49 16.42
CA THR A 54 0.67 -0.12 17.30
C THR A 54 1.17 0.10 18.74
N LYS A 55 0.46 0.92 19.48
CA LYS A 55 0.64 1.09 20.92
C LYS A 55 -0.73 1.23 21.57
N ASN A 56 -1.02 0.41 22.58
CA ASN A 56 -2.34 0.32 23.19
C ASN A 56 -3.48 0.07 22.17
N ASP A 57 -3.24 -0.83 21.24
CA ASP A 57 -4.16 -1.21 20.15
C ASP A 57 -4.54 -0.07 19.19
N GLN A 58 -3.78 1.04 19.22
CA GLN A 58 -3.94 2.15 18.28
C GLN A 58 -2.74 2.23 17.34
N PRO A 59 -2.94 2.67 16.08
CA PRO A 59 -1.83 2.94 15.17
C PRO A 59 -0.82 3.90 15.83
N TYR A 60 0.45 3.53 15.77
CA TYR A 60 1.52 4.31 16.40
C TYR A 60 2.76 4.32 15.52
N PRO A 61 2.92 5.31 14.63
CA PRO A 61 4.01 5.36 13.67
C PRO A 61 5.39 5.28 14.31
N VAL A 62 6.28 4.54 13.67
CA VAL A 62 7.71 4.51 13.98
C VAL A 62 8.34 5.80 13.45
N LEU A 63 9.22 6.41 14.23
CA LEU A 63 10.05 7.54 13.81
C LEU A 63 11.51 7.10 13.59
N ALA A 64 12.21 7.82 12.72
CA ALA A 64 13.64 7.59 12.54
C ALA A 64 14.40 7.83 13.85
N GLY A 65 15.20 6.86 14.26
CA GLY A 65 15.90 6.84 15.54
C GLY A 65 15.20 6.07 16.66
N ASP A 66 13.94 5.66 16.49
CA ASP A 66 13.32 4.75 17.44
C ASP A 66 14.09 3.44 17.52
N LYS A 67 14.27 2.92 18.73
CA LYS A 67 14.79 1.58 18.93
C LYS A 67 13.65 0.61 19.12
N VAL A 68 13.60 -0.40 18.27
CA VAL A 68 12.49 -1.36 18.22
C VAL A 68 12.98 -2.80 18.23
N ILE A 69 12.13 -3.71 18.69
CA ILE A 69 12.24 -5.14 18.48
C ILE A 69 11.16 -5.54 17.49
N LEU A 70 11.58 -6.16 16.39
CA LEU A 70 10.69 -6.71 15.35
C LEU A 70 10.67 -8.23 15.44
N ARG A 71 9.47 -8.79 15.39
CA ARG A 71 9.29 -10.25 15.35
C ARG A 71 8.60 -10.65 14.06
N SER A 72 9.28 -11.45 13.24
CA SER A 72 8.77 -11.95 11.97
C SER A 72 9.70 -13.01 11.38
N VAL A 73 9.40 -13.49 10.17
CA VAL A 73 10.33 -14.23 9.32
C VAL A 73 11.15 -13.25 8.48
N ILE A 74 12.41 -13.58 8.20
CA ILE A 74 13.22 -12.85 7.23
C ILE A 74 13.09 -13.55 5.89
N LYS A 75 12.73 -12.82 4.85
CA LYS A 75 12.70 -13.27 3.46
C LYS A 75 13.80 -12.60 2.67
N LYS A 76 14.52 -13.36 1.85
CA LYS A 76 15.38 -12.82 0.81
C LYS A 76 14.54 -12.57 -0.43
N TYR A 77 14.04 -11.35 -0.61
CA TYR A 77 13.19 -10.98 -1.75
C TYR A 77 14.05 -10.66 -2.97
N VAL A 78 13.75 -11.31 -4.10
CA VAL A 78 14.37 -11.04 -5.40
C VAL A 78 13.24 -10.76 -6.39
N LYS A 79 13.19 -9.53 -6.89
CA LYS A 79 12.17 -9.11 -7.86
C LYS A 79 12.46 -9.66 -9.26
N ASN A 80 13.71 -9.58 -9.69
CA ASN A 80 14.22 -10.08 -10.95
C ASN A 80 15.76 -10.18 -10.88
N GLU A 81 16.39 -10.75 -11.91
CA GLU A 81 17.85 -10.96 -11.95
C GLU A 81 18.66 -9.65 -11.97
N GLU A 82 18.05 -8.53 -12.36
CA GLU A 82 18.72 -7.22 -12.49
C GLU A 82 18.65 -6.39 -11.21
N THR A 83 17.80 -6.77 -10.26
CA THR A 83 17.59 -6.03 -9.00
C THR A 83 18.32 -6.73 -7.86
N PRO A 84 19.14 -6.03 -7.06
CA PRO A 84 19.76 -6.61 -5.88
C PRO A 84 18.71 -7.22 -4.94
N ALA A 85 19.02 -8.37 -4.37
CA ALA A 85 18.17 -9.00 -3.38
C ALA A 85 18.02 -8.10 -2.13
N GLN A 86 16.80 -8.00 -1.62
CA GLN A 86 16.48 -7.28 -0.39
C GLN A 86 16.16 -8.28 0.73
N LEU A 87 16.72 -8.09 1.92
CA LEU A 87 16.28 -8.80 3.10
C LEU A 87 15.09 -8.07 3.73
N GLU A 88 13.98 -8.79 3.91
CA GLU A 88 12.72 -8.24 4.40
C GLU A 88 12.22 -9.02 5.62
N LEU A 89 11.92 -8.31 6.71
CA LEU A 89 11.07 -8.81 7.79
C LEU A 89 9.62 -8.65 7.33
N MET A 90 8.93 -9.77 7.10
CA MET A 90 7.60 -9.80 6.48
C MET A 90 6.49 -9.49 7.49
N TYR A 91 5.82 -8.35 7.34
CA TYR A 91 4.69 -7.94 8.21
C TYR A 91 5.03 -8.04 9.72
N PRO A 92 6.15 -7.43 10.18
CA PRO A 92 6.60 -7.65 11.55
C PRO A 92 5.66 -7.01 12.57
N THR A 93 5.56 -7.64 13.74
CA THR A 93 5.10 -6.95 14.94
C THR A 93 6.20 -6.03 15.44
N VAL A 94 5.82 -4.85 15.92
CA VAL A 94 6.73 -3.80 16.38
C VAL A 94 6.58 -3.60 17.89
N ASN A 95 7.67 -3.79 18.63
CA ASN A 95 7.74 -3.46 20.05
C ASN A 95 8.74 -2.32 20.24
N PHE A 96 8.27 -1.20 20.79
CA PHE A 96 9.12 -0.04 21.07
C PHE A 96 9.96 -0.28 22.32
N VAL A 97 11.28 -0.03 22.24
CA VAL A 97 12.25 -0.13 23.34
C VAL A 97 12.63 1.26 23.83
N GLU A 98 13.00 2.14 22.90
CA GLU A 98 13.31 3.54 23.15
C GLU A 98 12.64 4.37 22.05
N GLU A 99 11.98 5.45 22.44
CA GLU A 99 11.22 6.29 21.51
C GLU A 99 11.85 7.67 21.44
N VAL A 100 12.09 8.15 20.23
CA VAL A 100 12.51 9.54 20.02
C VAL A 100 11.30 10.48 20.12
N PRO A 101 11.48 11.72 20.62
CA PRO A 101 10.42 12.73 20.55
C PRO A 101 10.04 13.05 19.11
N GLY A 102 8.74 13.22 18.85
CA GLY A 102 8.25 13.62 17.53
C GLY A 102 6.76 13.47 17.39
N ASP A 103 6.23 13.99 16.28
CA ASP A 103 4.81 13.83 15.92
C ASP A 103 4.57 12.43 15.37
N ARG A 104 3.63 11.71 15.99
CA ARG A 104 3.21 10.37 15.59
C ARG A 104 1.75 10.35 15.13
N SER A 105 1.23 11.50 14.72
CA SER A 105 -0.10 11.55 14.12
C SER A 105 -0.10 10.77 12.80
N ILE A 106 -1.16 9.99 12.59
CA ILE A 106 -1.28 9.16 11.38
C ILE A 106 -1.89 9.95 10.21
N GLY A 107 -2.43 11.14 10.45
CA GLY A 107 -3.23 11.86 9.48
C GLY A 107 -4.61 11.22 9.25
N GLU A 108 -5.33 11.75 8.31
CA GLU A 108 -6.63 11.23 7.86
C GLU A 108 -6.56 10.88 6.38
N VAL A 109 -7.29 9.82 5.98
CA VAL A 109 -7.48 9.53 4.55
C VAL A 109 -8.42 10.59 3.99
N THR A 110 -7.99 11.28 2.94
CA THR A 110 -8.82 12.29 2.28
C THR A 110 -9.87 11.60 1.41
N THR A 111 -11.14 11.92 1.65
CA THR A 111 -12.23 11.47 0.76
C THR A 111 -12.30 12.39 -0.45
N ILE A 112 -12.29 11.80 -1.64
CA ILE A 112 -12.35 12.51 -2.93
C ILE A 112 -13.39 11.90 -3.87
N THR A 113 -13.79 12.66 -4.86
CA THR A 113 -14.65 12.22 -5.96
C THR A 113 -13.84 11.46 -7.02
N VAL A 114 -14.53 10.79 -7.93
CA VAL A 114 -13.90 10.15 -9.09
C VAL A 114 -13.21 11.17 -9.99
N THR A 115 -13.84 12.32 -10.23
CA THR A 115 -13.26 13.43 -11.03
C THR A 115 -11.96 13.95 -10.41
N GLU A 116 -11.89 14.09 -9.09
CA GLU A 116 -10.68 14.50 -8.39
C GLU A 116 -9.59 13.42 -8.50
N ALA A 117 -9.94 12.13 -8.36
CA ALA A 117 -9.00 11.02 -8.52
C ALA A 117 -8.40 10.99 -9.94
N LEU A 118 -9.21 11.19 -10.98
CA LEU A 118 -8.75 11.29 -12.36
C LEU A 118 -7.84 12.50 -12.57
N THR A 119 -8.14 13.64 -11.95
CA THR A 119 -7.30 14.85 -12.01
C THR A 119 -5.93 14.59 -11.39
N ILE A 120 -5.88 13.99 -10.20
CA ILE A 120 -4.64 13.61 -9.52
C ILE A 120 -3.84 12.64 -10.39
N GLY A 121 -4.49 11.57 -10.86
CA GLY A 121 -3.84 10.53 -11.68
C GLY A 121 -3.31 11.07 -13.01
N SER A 122 -4.02 12.00 -13.65
CA SER A 122 -3.58 12.60 -14.92
C SER A 122 -2.27 13.39 -14.78
N ALA A 123 -2.02 13.98 -13.62
CA ALA A 123 -0.80 14.73 -13.30
C ALA A 123 0.41 13.83 -13.01
N LEU A 124 0.21 12.55 -12.78
CA LEU A 124 1.29 11.59 -12.54
C LEU A 124 2.08 11.32 -13.83
N ALA A 125 3.37 11.05 -13.68
CA ALA A 125 4.15 10.45 -14.74
C ALA A 125 3.67 9.03 -15.05
N SER A 126 3.84 8.56 -16.28
CA SER A 126 3.50 7.18 -16.66
C SER A 126 4.22 6.17 -15.77
N GLY A 127 3.51 5.22 -15.21
CA GLY A 127 4.00 4.23 -14.26
C GLY A 127 4.14 4.72 -12.81
N ALA A 128 3.83 5.99 -12.52
CA ALA A 128 3.90 6.53 -11.17
C ALA A 128 2.62 6.26 -10.36
N THR A 129 2.79 6.28 -9.04
CA THR A 129 1.73 6.10 -8.04
C THR A 129 1.78 7.26 -7.05
N THR A 130 0.64 7.66 -6.49
CA THR A 130 0.59 8.68 -5.43
C THR A 130 1.28 8.19 -4.15
N ASP A 131 1.88 9.12 -3.40
CA ASP A 131 2.38 8.83 -2.06
C ASP A 131 1.23 8.67 -1.06
N ASP A 132 0.19 9.49 -1.21
CA ASP A 132 -0.98 9.49 -0.35
C ASP A 132 -2.02 8.45 -0.79
N THR A 133 -2.79 7.96 0.19
CA THR A 133 -3.94 7.08 0.02
C THR A 133 -5.22 7.91 0.11
N TYR A 134 -6.22 7.58 -0.69
CA TYR A 134 -7.49 8.29 -0.79
C TYR A 134 -8.67 7.35 -0.60
N ASP A 135 -9.75 7.87 -0.03
CA ASP A 135 -11.09 7.29 -0.08
C ASP A 135 -11.81 7.85 -1.30
N ILE A 136 -11.97 7.04 -2.35
CA ILE A 136 -12.64 7.46 -3.59
C ILE A 136 -14.08 6.96 -3.53
N VAL A 137 -15.04 7.88 -3.65
CA VAL A 137 -16.46 7.58 -3.63
C VAL A 137 -17.04 7.71 -5.03
N GLY A 138 -17.76 6.68 -5.49
CA GLY A 138 -18.38 6.69 -6.81
C GLY A 138 -19.48 5.65 -6.96
N TYR A 139 -20.10 5.63 -8.15
CA TYR A 139 -21.11 4.65 -8.55
C TYR A 139 -20.51 3.68 -9.56
N ILE A 140 -20.77 2.39 -9.41
CA ILE A 140 -20.30 1.38 -10.37
C ILE A 140 -21.00 1.61 -11.70
N SER A 141 -20.19 1.92 -12.73
CA SER A 141 -20.68 2.18 -14.10
C SER A 141 -20.48 1.00 -15.05
N GLN A 142 -19.47 0.17 -14.79
CA GLN A 142 -19.15 -1.00 -15.58
C GLN A 142 -18.48 -2.05 -14.67
N ILE A 143 -18.81 -3.32 -14.90
CA ILE A 143 -18.12 -4.48 -14.33
C ILE A 143 -17.58 -5.25 -15.53
N ASP A 144 -16.28 -5.54 -15.53
CA ASP A 144 -15.68 -6.32 -16.61
C ASP A 144 -16.22 -7.74 -16.60
N ASP A 145 -16.71 -8.21 -17.74
CA ASP A 145 -17.20 -9.58 -17.89
C ASP A 145 -16.11 -10.58 -17.51
N ASP A 146 -16.48 -11.61 -16.74
CA ASP A 146 -15.57 -12.64 -16.22
C ASP A 146 -14.41 -12.12 -15.35
N SER A 147 -14.50 -10.88 -14.87
CA SER A 147 -13.43 -10.27 -14.05
C SER A 147 -13.28 -10.89 -12.66
N TYR A 148 -14.32 -11.55 -12.12
CA TYR A 148 -14.24 -12.15 -10.80
C TYR A 148 -13.36 -13.39 -10.78
N GLU A 149 -12.17 -13.24 -10.23
CA GLU A 149 -11.20 -14.32 -10.06
C GLU A 149 -11.42 -15.01 -8.70
N THR A 150 -11.95 -16.23 -8.75
CA THR A 150 -12.33 -16.99 -7.55
C THR A 150 -11.15 -17.38 -6.66
N SER A 151 -9.96 -17.59 -7.25
CA SER A 151 -8.75 -17.95 -6.50
C SER A 151 -8.21 -16.78 -5.69
N TYR A 152 -8.29 -15.57 -6.25
CA TYR A 152 -7.80 -14.34 -5.61
C TYR A 152 -8.91 -13.51 -4.97
N LYS A 153 -10.19 -13.85 -5.22
CA LYS A 153 -11.38 -13.12 -4.77
C LYS A 153 -11.32 -11.64 -5.13
N ASN A 154 -10.94 -11.35 -6.36
CA ASN A 154 -10.85 -9.99 -6.88
C ASN A 154 -11.63 -9.86 -8.20
N MET A 155 -11.92 -8.61 -8.58
CA MET A 155 -12.58 -8.26 -9.82
C MET A 155 -12.16 -6.87 -10.27
N THR A 156 -12.27 -6.61 -11.58
CA THR A 156 -12.03 -5.28 -12.16
C THR A 156 -13.37 -4.64 -12.51
N PHE A 157 -13.52 -3.37 -12.17
CA PHE A 157 -14.73 -2.60 -12.45
C PHE A 157 -14.42 -1.10 -12.52
N TRP A 158 -15.37 -0.32 -13.02
CA TRP A 158 -15.25 1.12 -13.20
C TRP A 158 -16.25 1.85 -12.32
N ILE A 159 -15.84 3.01 -11.80
CA ILE A 159 -16.69 3.88 -10.99
C ILE A 159 -16.70 5.30 -11.56
N THR A 160 -17.84 6.00 -11.39
CA THR A 160 -18.04 7.38 -11.83
C THR A 160 -18.73 8.21 -10.74
N ASP A 161 -18.70 9.53 -10.89
CA ASP A 161 -19.46 10.45 -10.01
C ASP A 161 -20.97 10.46 -10.33
N VAL A 162 -21.39 9.91 -11.47
CA VAL A 162 -22.76 9.99 -11.99
C VAL A 162 -23.48 8.67 -11.85
N ALA A 163 -24.52 8.61 -11.04
CA ALA A 163 -25.38 7.44 -10.92
C ALA A 163 -26.02 7.07 -12.26
N GLY A 164 -26.01 5.77 -12.59
CA GLY A 164 -26.58 5.24 -13.84
C GLY A 164 -25.73 5.51 -15.09
N SER A 165 -24.51 5.99 -14.94
CA SER A 165 -23.55 6.10 -16.03
C SER A 165 -23.15 4.72 -16.52
N SER A 166 -22.81 4.60 -17.82
CA SER A 166 -22.20 3.42 -18.44
C SER A 166 -20.76 3.67 -18.90
N ALA A 167 -20.10 4.71 -18.35
CA ALA A 167 -18.72 5.03 -18.67
C ALA A 167 -17.77 3.90 -18.21
N ALA A 168 -16.81 3.56 -19.07
CA ALA A 168 -15.87 2.47 -18.86
C ALA A 168 -14.44 2.83 -19.27
N THR A 169 -14.13 4.14 -19.33
CA THR A 169 -12.79 4.65 -19.61
C THR A 169 -12.52 5.93 -18.84
N ASN A 170 -11.24 6.25 -18.61
CA ASN A 170 -10.87 7.52 -17.98
C ASN A 170 -11.31 8.74 -18.85
N ALA A 171 -11.31 8.60 -20.18
CA ALA A 171 -11.76 9.63 -21.09
C ALA A 171 -13.26 9.96 -20.94
N ASP A 172 -14.06 8.96 -20.55
CA ASP A 172 -15.49 9.11 -20.30
C ASP A 172 -15.80 9.50 -18.84
N GLY A 173 -14.78 9.73 -18.01
CA GLY A 173 -14.89 10.14 -16.62
C GLY A 173 -15.08 8.98 -15.64
N ALA A 174 -14.64 7.77 -16.00
CA ALA A 174 -14.61 6.62 -15.11
C ALA A 174 -13.21 6.31 -14.60
N PHE A 175 -13.11 5.88 -13.34
CA PHE A 175 -11.88 5.44 -12.68
C PHE A 175 -11.88 3.91 -12.59
N GLU A 176 -10.78 3.26 -12.99
CA GLU A 176 -10.64 1.82 -12.94
C GLU A 176 -10.29 1.33 -11.53
N VAL A 177 -11.07 0.41 -11.02
CA VAL A 177 -10.73 -0.35 -9.80
C VAL A 177 -10.17 -1.69 -10.24
N TYR A 178 -8.85 -1.71 -10.44
CA TYR A 178 -8.15 -2.88 -10.92
C TYR A 178 -7.97 -3.91 -9.81
N ARG A 179 -8.50 -5.13 -10.02
CA ARG A 179 -8.44 -6.24 -9.06
C ARG A 179 -8.90 -5.89 -7.65
N GLY A 180 -9.93 -5.06 -7.55
CA GLY A 180 -10.56 -4.75 -6.27
C GLY A 180 -11.05 -6.03 -5.57
N LYS A 181 -11.02 -6.05 -4.24
CA LYS A 181 -11.46 -7.19 -3.40
C LYS A 181 -12.71 -6.82 -2.62
N PRO A 182 -13.89 -6.83 -3.23
CA PRO A 182 -15.11 -6.49 -2.52
C PRO A 182 -15.48 -7.56 -1.49
N ASP A 183 -15.98 -7.12 -0.34
CA ASP A 183 -16.47 -8.00 0.72
C ASP A 183 -17.87 -8.57 0.40
N GLN A 184 -18.55 -8.03 -0.60
CA GLN A 184 -19.91 -8.36 -1.00
C GLN A 184 -20.05 -8.38 -2.52
N HIS A 185 -21.15 -8.94 -2.99
CA HIS A 185 -21.53 -8.87 -4.40
C HIS A 185 -21.77 -7.41 -4.82
N LEU A 186 -21.22 -7.03 -5.97
CA LEU A 186 -21.36 -5.69 -6.54
C LEU A 186 -22.30 -5.72 -7.76
N GLU A 187 -23.14 -4.70 -7.90
CA GLU A 187 -24.05 -4.51 -9.02
C GLU A 187 -23.83 -3.14 -9.69
N LEU A 188 -24.22 -3.03 -10.96
CA LEU A 188 -24.19 -1.75 -11.66
C LEU A 188 -25.09 -0.74 -10.95
N GLY A 189 -24.56 0.46 -10.72
CA GLY A 189 -25.25 1.55 -10.03
C GLY A 189 -25.04 1.56 -8.51
N ASP A 190 -24.40 0.55 -7.92
CA ASP A 190 -24.03 0.59 -6.51
C ASP A 190 -23.15 1.80 -6.21
N LYS A 191 -23.43 2.48 -5.11
CA LYS A 191 -22.55 3.52 -4.58
C LYS A 191 -21.57 2.91 -3.60
N ILE A 192 -20.30 3.05 -3.90
CA ILE A 192 -19.22 2.46 -3.10
C ILE A 192 -18.16 3.50 -2.71
N GLN A 193 -17.37 3.14 -1.73
CA GLN A 193 -16.12 3.81 -1.35
C GLN A 193 -15.00 2.79 -1.43
N ILE A 194 -13.90 3.19 -2.05
CA ILE A 194 -12.66 2.40 -2.09
C ILE A 194 -11.52 3.18 -1.44
N THR A 195 -10.69 2.51 -0.68
CA THR A 195 -9.49 3.10 -0.08
C THR A 195 -8.27 2.61 -0.86
N THR A 196 -7.59 3.49 -1.57
CA THR A 196 -6.48 3.12 -2.47
C THR A 196 -5.51 4.28 -2.71
N LYS A 197 -4.31 3.95 -3.22
CA LYS A 197 -3.47 4.90 -3.94
C LYS A 197 -3.89 4.95 -5.40
N ILE A 198 -3.59 6.07 -6.07
CA ILE A 198 -3.90 6.27 -7.48
C ILE A 198 -2.62 5.99 -8.28
N GLN A 199 -2.73 5.16 -9.30
CA GLN A 199 -1.64 4.86 -10.22
C GLN A 199 -1.99 5.33 -11.63
N LYS A 200 -0.99 5.83 -12.36
CA LYS A 200 -1.05 5.95 -13.82
C LYS A 200 -0.30 4.78 -14.43
N TYR A 201 -1.02 3.76 -14.88
CA TYR A 201 -0.43 2.54 -15.38
C TYR A 201 0.36 2.76 -16.66
N SER A 202 1.58 2.21 -16.74
CA SER A 202 2.53 2.50 -17.84
C SER A 202 2.10 2.00 -19.24
N LYS A 203 1.16 1.04 -19.30
CA LYS A 203 0.60 0.59 -20.58
C LYS A 203 -0.75 1.26 -20.80
N GLY A 204 -0.76 2.28 -21.68
CA GLY A 204 -1.97 3.00 -22.05
C GLY A 204 -2.32 4.18 -21.15
N ASP A 205 -1.49 4.49 -20.14
CA ASP A 205 -1.68 5.59 -19.20
C ASP A 205 -3.06 5.58 -18.50
N VAL A 206 -3.60 4.39 -18.24
CA VAL A 206 -4.85 4.22 -17.49
C VAL A 206 -4.66 4.68 -16.05
N ILE A 207 -5.61 5.47 -15.54
CA ILE A 207 -5.66 5.92 -14.15
C ILE A 207 -6.51 4.91 -13.39
N GLU A 208 -5.87 4.23 -12.45
CA GLU A 208 -6.46 3.08 -11.77
C GLU A 208 -6.08 3.02 -10.29
N SER A 209 -6.77 2.13 -9.55
CA SER A 209 -6.40 1.78 -8.18
C SER A 209 -5.15 0.90 -8.15
N VAL A 210 -4.35 1.04 -7.09
CA VAL A 210 -3.26 0.09 -6.80
C VAL A 210 -3.82 -1.17 -6.16
N SER A 211 -3.55 -2.34 -6.75
CA SER A 211 -4.00 -3.66 -6.28
C SER A 211 -3.07 -4.28 -5.24
#